data_bfb23de109d13917a8c72f6cf694fd6d
#
_entry.id   bfb23de109d13917a8c72f6cf694fd6d
#
_cell.length_a   1.000
_cell.length_b   1.000
_cell.length_c   1.000
_cell.angle_alpha   90.00
_cell.angle_beta   90.00
_cell.angle_gamma   90.00
#
_symmetry.space_group_name_H-M   'P 1'
#
loop_
_entity.id
_entity.type
_entity.pdbx_description
1 polymer ?
#
loop_
_entity_poly.entity_id
_entity_poly.type
_entity_poly.pdbx_seq_one_letter_code
_entity_poly.pdbx_strand_id
1 'polypeptide(L)' 'MPRKSNFARYLRDARIKRRLSVAEVAEQIGVSAASIYFWENDRVRPRDRNLSALCKVLKLPVRATREMAVG' A
#
# COMPACT_ATOMS: atom_id res chain seq x y z
N MET A 1 18.45 2.29 13.22
CA MET A 1 17.14 1.75 12.85
C MET A 1 16.93 1.85 11.35
N PRO A 2 16.60 0.75 10.70
CA PRO A 2 16.28 0.83 9.29
C PRO A 2 15.02 1.66 9.08
N ARG A 3 15.07 2.56 8.13
CA ARG A 3 13.91 3.37 7.79
C ARG A 3 12.99 2.58 6.86
N LYS A 4 11.69 2.78 7.02
CA LYS A 4 10.75 2.26 6.04
C LYS A 4 10.99 3.00 4.72
N SER A 5 10.77 2.30 3.62
CA SER A 5 10.92 2.91 2.30
C SER A 5 9.88 4.02 2.12
N ASN A 6 10.12 4.90 1.17
CA ASN A 6 9.17 5.94 0.82
C ASN A 6 7.83 5.34 0.40
N PHE A 7 7.87 4.20 -0.29
CA PHE A 7 6.65 3.52 -0.73
C PHE A 7 5.80 3.08 0.47
N ALA A 8 6.40 2.43 1.47
CA ALA A 8 5.67 1.94 2.63
C ALA A 8 4.99 3.07 3.38
N ARG A 9 5.71 4.17 3.59
CA ARG A 9 5.17 5.35 4.27
C ARG A 9 4.08 6.02 3.45
N TYR A 10 4.30 6.16 2.16
CA TYR A 10 3.34 6.74 1.24
C TYR A 10 2.03 5.96 1.26
N LEU A 11 2.12 4.64 1.24
CA LEU A 11 0.96 3.76 1.26
C LEU A 11 0.17 3.93 2.57
N ARG A 12 0.87 3.90 3.68
CA ARG A 12 0.25 4.06 5.00
C ARG A 12 -0.41 5.43 5.14
N ASP A 13 0.29 6.48 4.75
CA ASP A 13 -0.22 7.84 4.86
C ASP A 13 -1.47 8.02 4.00
N ALA A 14 -1.49 7.45 2.81
CA ALA A 14 -2.65 7.51 1.94
C ALA A 14 -3.87 6.82 2.57
N ARG A 15 -3.63 5.67 3.20
CA ARG A 15 -4.70 4.94 3.88
C ARG A 15 -5.26 5.75 5.04
N ILE A 16 -4.38 6.28 5.88
CA ILE A 16 -4.77 7.06 7.04
C ILE A 16 -5.53 8.33 6.62
N LYS A 17 -5.05 8.98 5.58
CA LYS A 17 -5.68 10.19 5.06
C LYS A 17 -7.13 9.93 4.64
N ARG A 18 -7.40 8.74 4.16
CA ARG A 18 -8.76 8.35 3.75
C ARG A 18 -9.55 7.72 4.89
N ARG A 19 -8.97 7.67 6.08
CA ARG A 19 -9.61 7.15 7.28
C ARG A 19 -10.05 5.70 7.11
N LEU A 20 -9.23 4.93 6.41
CA LEU A 20 -9.49 3.52 6.21
C LEU A 20 -8.62 2.69 7.14
N SER A 21 -9.20 1.64 7.71
CA SER A 21 -8.42 0.69 8.49
C SER A 21 -7.69 -0.27 7.56
N VAL A 22 -6.69 -0.96 8.08
CA VAL A 22 -6.00 -2.01 7.34
C VAL A 22 -7.01 -3.06 6.87
N ALA A 23 -7.92 -3.46 7.77
CA ALA A 23 -8.94 -4.47 7.43
C ALA A 23 -9.85 -3.99 6.30
N GLU A 24 -10.23 -2.72 6.31
CA GLU A 24 -11.10 -2.17 5.26
C GLU A 24 -10.42 -2.20 3.89
N VAL A 25 -9.15 -1.79 3.84
CA VAL A 25 -8.41 -1.82 2.59
C VAL A 25 -8.24 -3.25 2.10
N ALA A 26 -7.87 -4.16 3.00
CA ALA A 26 -7.70 -5.57 2.66
C ALA A 26 -8.98 -6.16 2.07
N GLU A 27 -10.11 -5.87 2.69
CA GLU A 27 -11.40 -6.35 2.21
C GLU A 27 -11.72 -5.81 0.82
N GLN A 28 -11.47 -4.53 0.58
CA GLN A 28 -11.79 -3.91 -0.70
C GLN A 28 -10.96 -4.46 -1.86
N ILE A 29 -9.73 -4.88 -1.60
CA ILE A 29 -8.88 -5.41 -2.66
C ILE A 29 -8.79 -6.94 -2.65
N GLY A 30 -9.40 -7.59 -1.67
CA GLY A 30 -9.48 -9.05 -1.63
C GLY A 30 -8.21 -9.74 -1.17
N VAL A 31 -7.49 -9.15 -0.21
CA VAL A 31 -6.30 -9.77 0.38
C VAL A 31 -6.45 -9.82 1.90
N SER A 32 -5.53 -10.51 2.57
CA SER A 32 -5.54 -10.55 4.03
C SER A 32 -5.03 -9.23 4.62
N ALA A 33 -5.47 -8.91 5.82
CA ALA A 33 -4.97 -7.75 6.54
C ALA A 33 -3.45 -7.85 6.75
N ALA A 34 -2.95 -9.06 6.94
CA ALA A 34 -1.51 -9.28 7.09
C ALA A 34 -0.72 -8.78 5.87
N SER A 35 -1.28 -8.97 4.67
CA SER A 35 -0.63 -8.47 3.45
C SER A 35 -0.44 -6.96 3.50
N ILE A 36 -1.47 -6.24 3.93
CA ILE A 36 -1.38 -4.77 4.03
C ILE A 36 -0.31 -4.38 5.04
N TYR A 37 -0.27 -5.03 6.20
CA TYR A 37 0.77 -4.76 7.20
C TYR A 37 2.17 -5.00 6.65
N PHE A 38 2.36 -6.09 5.91
CA PHE A 38 3.67 -6.39 5.33
C PHE A 38 4.09 -5.30 4.34
N TRP A 39 3.16 -4.82 3.53
CA TRP A 39 3.46 -3.75 2.57
C TRP A 39 3.77 -2.43 3.28
N GLU A 40 3.03 -2.09 4.32
CA GLU A 40 3.22 -0.85 5.07
C GLU A 40 4.45 -0.89 6.00
N ASN A 41 4.99 -2.07 6.23
CA ASN A 41 6.17 -2.24 7.07
C ASN A 41 7.40 -2.68 6.27
N ASP A 42 7.32 -2.59 4.96
CA ASP A 42 8.44 -2.85 4.05
C ASP A 42 8.96 -4.29 4.09
N ARG A 43 8.14 -5.22 4.52
CA ARG A 43 8.55 -6.61 4.57
C ARG A 43 8.40 -7.30 3.23
N VAL A 44 7.36 -6.94 2.49
CA VAL A 44 7.05 -7.49 1.18
C VAL A 44 6.52 -6.35 0.32
N ARG A 45 6.82 -6.37 -0.96
CA ARG A 45 6.25 -5.43 -1.92
C ARG A 45 5.03 -6.05 -2.58
N PRO A 46 3.96 -5.27 -2.80
CA PRO A 46 2.80 -5.81 -3.50
C PRO A 46 3.13 -6.06 -4.97
N ARG A 47 2.55 -7.12 -5.50
CA ARG A 47 2.67 -7.40 -6.93
C ARG A 47 1.84 -6.39 -7.72
N ASP A 48 2.13 -6.28 -9.00
CA ASP A 48 1.53 -5.28 -9.87
C ASP A 48 0.00 -5.24 -9.77
N ARG A 49 -0.64 -6.41 -9.74
CA ARG A 49 -2.08 -6.51 -9.63
C ARG A 49 -2.60 -5.87 -8.33
N ASN A 50 -1.93 -6.15 -7.23
CA ASN A 50 -2.32 -5.59 -5.94
C ASN A 50 -1.99 -4.11 -5.86
N LEU A 51 -0.89 -3.72 -6.49
CA LEU A 51 -0.51 -2.30 -6.54
C LEU A 51 -1.57 -1.48 -7.27
N SER A 52 -2.06 -1.98 -8.40
CA SER A 52 -3.12 -1.31 -9.14
C SER A 52 -4.40 -1.21 -8.32
N ALA A 53 -4.75 -2.27 -7.60
CA ALA A 53 -5.92 -2.27 -6.73
C ALA A 53 -5.78 -1.26 -5.59
N LEU A 54 -4.58 -1.19 -4.99
CA LEU A 54 -4.29 -0.21 -3.95
C LEU A 54 -4.46 1.21 -4.46
N CYS A 55 -3.93 1.49 -5.64
CA CYS A 55 -4.05 2.81 -6.25
C CYS A 55 -5.50 3.20 -6.48
N LYS A 56 -6.31 2.24 -6.90
CA LYS A 56 -7.74 2.48 -7.14
C LYS A 56 -8.46 2.78 -5.83
N VAL A 57 -8.25 1.99 -4.80
CA VAL A 57 -8.91 2.15 -3.51
C VAL A 57 -8.45 3.43 -2.81
N LEU A 58 -7.16 3.70 -2.84
CA LEU A 58 -6.57 4.85 -2.15
C LEU A 58 -6.51 6.10 -3.04
N LYS A 59 -6.95 5.99 -4.28
CA LYS A 59 -6.94 7.08 -5.27
C LYS A 59 -5.57 7.68 -5.46
N LEU A 60 -4.61 6.80 -5.73
CA LEU A 60 -3.22 7.18 -5.94
C LEU A 60 -2.88 7.06 -7.43
N PRO A 61 -1.96 7.91 -7.94
CA PRO A 61 -1.51 7.79 -9.32
C PRO A 61 -0.71 6.51 -9.51
N VAL A 62 -1.13 5.68 -10.45
CA VAL A 62 -0.54 4.35 -10.64
C VAL A 62 0.93 4.42 -11.01
N ARG A 63 1.27 5.27 -11.97
CA ARG A 63 2.65 5.37 -12.44
C ARG A 63 3.61 5.81 -11.33
N ALA A 64 3.27 6.90 -10.66
CA ALA A 64 4.13 7.41 -9.59
C ALA A 64 4.26 6.40 -8.45
N THR A 65 3.16 5.75 -8.10
CA THR A 65 3.16 4.76 -7.04
C THR A 65 4.01 3.55 -7.42
N ARG A 66 3.91 3.11 -8.67
CA ARG A 66 4.71 1.98 -9.17
C ARG A 66 6.20 2.32 -9.12
N GLU A 67 6.58 3.53 -9.50
CA GLU A 67 7.97 3.96 -9.45
C GLU A 67 8.50 3.93 -8.02
N MET A 68 7.70 4.37 -7.07
CA MET A 68 8.09 4.31 -5.66
C MET A 68 8.24 2.88 -5.17
N ALA A 69 7.38 1.97 -5.61
CA ALA A 69 7.43 0.58 -5.19
C ALA A 69 8.65 -0.15 -5.74
N VAL A 70 9.16 0.25 -6.91
CA VAL A 70 10.34 -0.37 -7.53
C VAL A 70 11.63 0.14 -6.90
N GLY A 71 11.64 1.40 -6.54
CA GLY A 71 12.80 2.03 -5.92
C GLY A 71 13.05 1.55 -4.52
#